data_bcdcf5eb26600e90fa21394588e0e9d2
#
_entry.id   bcdcf5eb26600e90fa21394588e0e9d2
#
_cell.length_a   1.000
_cell.length_b   1.000
_cell.length_c   1.000
_cell.angle_alpha   90.00
_cell.angle_beta   90.00
_cell.angle_gamma   90.00
#
_symmetry.space_group_name_H-M   'P 1'
#
loop_
_entity.id
_entity.type
_entity.pdbx_description
1 polymer ?
#
loop_
_entity_poly.entity_id
_entity_poly.type
_entity_poly.pdbx_seq_one_letter_code
_entity_poly.pdbx_strand_id
1 'polypeptide(L)'
;MYLGNVFDFYIIIPMYDKILHLLSGLIIGLIGYIFFLHVSNGNVESSFKRYMPMLFSIIFSIAAAGVWEIWEFSTDQLFGFASQNNSLNDTMWDIICGTLMGIVANIPIYFYHIKGKKIKFIENINKQINESK
;
A
#
# COMPACT_ATOMS: atom_id res chain seq x y z
N MET A 1 -16.77 3.66 5.27
CA MET A 1 -16.59 2.36 5.93
C MET A 1 -17.36 2.26 7.21
N TYR A 2 -17.66 1.03 7.67
CA TYR A 2 -18.59 0.78 8.78
C TYR A 2 -18.34 1.68 10.00
N LEU A 3 -17.09 1.77 10.46
CA LEU A 3 -16.75 2.60 11.63
C LEU A 3 -16.87 4.10 11.35
N GLY A 4 -16.61 4.55 10.14
CA GLY A 4 -16.74 5.95 9.75
C GLY A 4 -18.20 6.41 9.73
N ASN A 5 -19.11 5.55 9.24
CA ASN A 5 -20.55 5.82 9.24
C ASN A 5 -21.17 5.67 10.64
N VAL A 6 -20.70 4.72 11.46
CA VAL A 6 -21.21 4.49 12.81
C VAL A 6 -20.83 5.61 13.78
N PHE A 7 -19.70 6.26 13.56
CA PHE A 7 -19.20 7.34 14.44
C PHE A 7 -19.24 8.73 13.79
N ASP A 8 -19.91 8.88 12.64
CA ASP A 8 -20.00 10.13 11.87
C ASP A 8 -18.63 10.79 11.55
N PHE A 9 -17.55 9.97 11.51
CA PHE A 9 -16.19 10.49 11.24
C PHE A 9 -16.08 11.18 9.88
N TYR A 10 -16.87 10.77 8.88
CA TYR A 10 -16.96 11.43 7.58
C TYR A 10 -17.48 12.87 7.67
N ILE A 11 -18.33 13.16 8.68
CA ILE A 11 -18.87 14.51 8.93
C ILE A 11 -17.88 15.33 9.74
N ILE A 12 -17.17 14.70 10.69
CA ILE A 12 -16.29 15.37 11.66
C ILE A 12 -14.92 15.69 11.05
N ILE A 13 -14.38 14.80 10.22
CA ILE A 13 -13.03 14.95 9.65
C ILE A 13 -13.14 15.04 8.13
N PRO A 14 -12.96 16.25 7.56
CA PRO A 14 -12.92 16.40 6.10
C PRO A 14 -11.82 15.50 5.50
N MET A 15 -12.14 14.81 4.39
CA MET A 15 -11.22 13.93 3.68
C MET A 15 -10.71 12.72 4.51
N TYR A 16 -11.43 12.29 5.55
CA TYR A 16 -11.06 11.14 6.39
C TYR A 16 -10.70 9.89 5.55
N ASP A 17 -11.49 9.61 4.55
CA ASP A 17 -11.32 8.49 3.64
C ASP A 17 -9.99 8.58 2.87
N LYS A 18 -9.68 9.73 2.28
CA LYS A 18 -8.41 9.97 1.58
C LYS A 18 -7.20 9.76 2.50
N ILE A 19 -7.31 10.17 3.76
CA ILE A 19 -6.25 9.96 4.76
C ILE A 19 -6.07 8.46 5.01
N LEU A 20 -7.15 7.68 5.10
CA LEU A 20 -7.07 6.23 5.25
C LEU A 20 -6.38 5.58 4.03
N HIS A 21 -6.74 5.97 2.81
CA HIS A 21 -6.10 5.47 1.60
C HIS A 21 -4.63 5.84 1.51
N LEU A 22 -4.23 7.05 1.94
CA LEU A 22 -2.82 7.45 2.04
C LEU A 22 -2.06 6.56 3.04
N LEU A 23 -2.57 6.39 4.25
CA LEU A 23 -1.91 5.57 5.29
C LEU A 23 -1.85 4.10 4.90
N SER A 24 -2.94 3.54 4.39
CA SER A 24 -2.99 2.15 3.94
C SER A 24 -2.04 1.90 2.77
N GLY A 25 -1.95 2.82 1.80
CA GLY A 25 -1.04 2.72 0.67
C GLY A 25 0.43 2.62 1.10
N LEU A 26 0.83 3.42 2.10
CA LEU A 26 2.18 3.34 2.68
C LEU A 26 2.45 1.96 3.31
N ILE A 27 1.54 1.51 4.16
CA ILE A 27 1.67 0.22 4.87
C ILE A 27 1.67 -0.95 3.90
N ILE A 28 0.74 -0.95 2.95
CA ILE A 28 0.60 -2.01 1.95
C ILE A 28 1.79 -2.05 1.00
N GLY A 29 2.35 -0.89 0.63
CA GLY A 29 3.59 -0.83 -0.13
C GLY A 29 4.76 -1.51 0.61
N LEU A 30 4.92 -1.27 1.90
CA LEU A 30 5.92 -1.96 2.73
C LEU A 30 5.63 -3.45 2.87
N ILE A 31 4.37 -3.85 3.04
CA ILE A 31 3.98 -5.27 3.07
C ILE A 31 4.33 -5.95 1.75
N GLY A 32 4.03 -5.32 0.61
CA GLY A 32 4.40 -5.83 -0.71
C GLY A 32 5.90 -6.04 -0.86
N TYR A 33 6.72 -5.11 -0.36
CA TYR A 33 8.17 -5.25 -0.32
C TYR A 33 8.61 -6.47 0.52
N ILE A 34 8.10 -6.59 1.75
CA ILE A 34 8.41 -7.71 2.67
C ILE A 34 8.00 -9.04 2.05
N PHE A 35 6.80 -9.10 1.47
CA PHE A 35 6.28 -10.29 0.79
C PHE A 35 7.18 -10.72 -0.36
N PHE A 36 7.61 -9.77 -1.21
CA PHE A 36 8.54 -10.06 -2.29
C PHE A 36 9.86 -10.64 -1.78
N LEU A 37 10.45 -10.04 -0.75
CA LEU A 37 11.69 -10.54 -0.16
C LEU A 37 11.53 -11.95 0.40
N HIS A 38 10.39 -12.23 1.03
CA HIS A 38 10.11 -13.56 1.56
C HIS A 38 10.02 -14.61 0.45
N VAL A 39 9.24 -14.32 -0.61
CA VAL A 39 9.08 -15.25 -1.76
C VAL A 39 10.37 -15.41 -2.56
N SER A 40 11.16 -14.34 -2.72
CA SER A 40 12.45 -14.39 -3.44
C SER A 40 13.60 -14.94 -2.59
N ASN A 41 13.35 -15.32 -1.35
CA ASN A 41 14.39 -15.67 -0.37
C ASN A 41 15.49 -14.62 -0.25
N GLY A 42 15.13 -13.33 -0.30
CA GLY A 42 16.07 -12.23 -0.24
C GLY A 42 17.05 -12.14 -1.43
N ASN A 43 16.84 -12.91 -2.49
CA ASN A 43 17.75 -12.96 -3.65
C ASN A 43 17.52 -11.77 -4.59
N VAL A 44 18.21 -10.66 -4.32
CA VAL A 44 18.13 -9.37 -5.06
C VAL A 44 19.49 -8.92 -5.61
N GLU A 45 20.44 -9.84 -5.78
CA GLU A 45 21.85 -9.51 -6.07
C GLU A 45 22.11 -9.02 -7.50
N SER A 46 21.37 -9.49 -8.51
CA SER A 46 21.56 -9.01 -9.89
C SER A 46 21.02 -7.61 -10.10
N SER A 47 21.58 -6.84 -11.03
CA SER A 47 21.18 -5.47 -11.35
C SER A 47 19.67 -5.35 -11.65
N PHE A 48 19.10 -6.29 -12.39
CA PHE A 48 17.68 -6.33 -12.68
C PHE A 48 16.86 -6.69 -11.43
N LYS A 49 17.31 -7.67 -10.65
CA LYS A 49 16.60 -8.13 -9.44
C LYS A 49 16.51 -7.05 -8.35
N ARG A 50 17.42 -6.06 -8.32
CA ARG A 50 17.37 -4.95 -7.35
C ARG A 50 16.15 -4.04 -7.50
N TYR A 51 15.58 -3.94 -8.71
CA TYR A 51 14.38 -3.15 -8.97
C TYR A 51 13.08 -3.92 -8.71
N MET A 52 13.13 -5.25 -8.70
CA MET A 52 11.94 -6.10 -8.54
C MET A 52 11.18 -5.87 -7.23
N PRO A 53 11.83 -5.74 -6.06
CA PRO A 53 11.11 -5.46 -4.81
C PRO A 53 10.30 -4.17 -4.87
N MET A 54 10.84 -3.12 -5.52
CA MET A 54 10.16 -1.84 -5.67
C MET A 54 8.98 -1.95 -6.63
N LEU A 55 9.19 -2.55 -7.81
CA LEU A 55 8.13 -2.74 -8.78
C LEU A 55 6.99 -3.57 -8.19
N PHE A 56 7.32 -4.67 -7.50
CA PHE A 56 6.32 -5.50 -6.85
C PHE A 56 5.56 -4.74 -5.76
N SER A 57 6.26 -4.00 -4.91
CA SER A 57 5.66 -3.16 -3.87
C SER A 57 4.65 -2.16 -4.43
N ILE A 58 4.99 -1.49 -5.53
CA ILE A 58 4.09 -0.52 -6.19
C ILE A 58 2.87 -1.24 -6.78
N ILE A 59 3.08 -2.32 -7.54
CA ILE A 59 1.97 -3.09 -8.14
C ILE A 59 1.07 -3.65 -7.05
N PHE A 60 1.65 -4.14 -5.96
CA PHE A 60 0.91 -4.68 -4.82
C PHE A 60 0.03 -3.61 -4.16
N SER A 61 0.55 -2.39 -4.01
CA SER A 61 -0.22 -1.26 -3.47
C SER A 61 -1.37 -0.84 -4.38
N ILE A 62 -1.13 -0.78 -5.71
CA ILE A 62 -2.17 -0.48 -6.71
C ILE A 62 -3.26 -1.56 -6.68
N ALA A 63 -2.86 -2.83 -6.69
CA ALA A 63 -3.81 -3.95 -6.67
C ALA A 63 -4.66 -3.94 -5.38
N ALA A 64 -4.05 -3.69 -4.23
CA ALA A 64 -4.76 -3.62 -2.96
C ALA A 64 -5.75 -2.45 -2.91
N ALA A 65 -5.37 -1.27 -3.41
CA ALA A 65 -6.26 -0.13 -3.52
C ALA A 65 -7.47 -0.47 -4.42
N GLY A 66 -7.22 -1.07 -5.60
CA GLY A 66 -8.31 -1.49 -6.48
C GLY A 66 -9.22 -2.57 -5.89
N VAL A 67 -8.66 -3.57 -5.20
CA VAL A 67 -9.44 -4.60 -4.49
C VAL A 67 -10.31 -3.97 -3.41
N TRP A 68 -9.78 -2.96 -2.71
CA TRP A 68 -10.53 -2.26 -1.69
C TRP A 68 -11.76 -1.54 -2.29
N GLU A 69 -11.59 -0.82 -3.40
CA GLU A 69 -12.69 -0.15 -4.10
C GLU A 69 -13.74 -1.15 -4.63
N ILE A 70 -13.31 -2.32 -5.12
CA ILE A 70 -14.21 -3.40 -5.51
C ILE A 70 -15.02 -3.90 -4.30
N TRP A 71 -14.38 -4.00 -3.13
CA TRP A 71 -15.06 -4.37 -1.90
C TRP A 71 -16.11 -3.34 -1.49
N GLU A 72 -15.78 -2.05 -1.52
CA GLU A 72 -16.72 -0.96 -1.20
C GLU A 72 -17.90 -0.95 -2.17
N PHE A 73 -17.62 -1.02 -3.47
CA PHE A 73 -18.65 -1.13 -4.49
C PHE A 73 -19.59 -2.32 -4.23
N SER A 74 -19.03 -3.48 -3.93
CA SER A 74 -19.81 -4.70 -3.70
C SER A 74 -20.70 -4.58 -2.46
N THR A 75 -20.18 -4.00 -1.39
CA THR A 75 -20.95 -3.78 -0.15
C THR A 75 -22.02 -2.73 -0.31
N ASP A 76 -21.76 -1.66 -1.07
CA ASP A 76 -22.76 -0.64 -1.40
C ASP A 76 -23.92 -1.23 -2.20
N GLN A 77 -23.63 -2.10 -3.21
CA GLN A 77 -24.65 -2.74 -4.02
C GLN A 77 -25.47 -3.80 -3.24
N LEU A 78 -24.84 -4.58 -2.36
CA LEU A 78 -25.49 -5.67 -1.67
C LEU A 78 -26.25 -5.22 -0.41
N PHE A 79 -25.77 -4.22 0.28
CA PHE A 79 -26.29 -3.80 1.58
C PHE A 79 -26.84 -2.36 1.59
N GLY A 80 -26.77 -1.65 0.47
CA GLY A 80 -27.26 -0.27 0.37
C GLY A 80 -26.42 0.74 1.15
N PHE A 81 -25.12 0.48 1.31
CA PHE A 81 -24.20 1.44 1.89
C PHE A 81 -23.87 2.55 0.87
N ALA A 82 -23.21 3.59 1.30
CA ALA A 82 -22.78 4.70 0.45
C ALA A 82 -21.28 5.02 0.68
N SER A 83 -20.45 3.97 0.74
CA SER A 83 -19.02 4.09 1.02
C SER A 83 -18.31 4.90 -0.06
N GLN A 84 -18.69 4.70 -1.32
CA GLN A 84 -18.13 5.42 -2.48
C GLN A 84 -18.85 6.74 -2.79
N ASN A 85 -19.75 7.24 -1.93
CA ASN A 85 -20.56 8.43 -2.17
C ASN A 85 -21.29 8.43 -3.54
N ASN A 86 -21.49 7.28 -4.16
CA ASN A 86 -21.98 7.09 -5.55
C ASN A 86 -21.17 7.91 -6.57
N SER A 87 -19.87 8.09 -6.36
CA SER A 87 -18.99 8.96 -7.12
C SER A 87 -17.76 8.22 -7.66
N LEU A 88 -17.71 8.03 -8.97
CA LEU A 88 -16.50 7.55 -9.64
C LEU A 88 -15.26 8.40 -9.32
N ASN A 89 -15.45 9.70 -9.14
CA ASN A 89 -14.36 10.62 -8.81
C ASN A 89 -13.77 10.32 -7.42
N ASP A 90 -14.60 9.94 -6.47
CA ASP A 90 -14.19 9.54 -5.12
C ASP A 90 -13.32 8.28 -5.18
N THR A 91 -13.85 7.21 -5.78
CA THR A 91 -13.13 5.96 -6.05
C THR A 91 -11.77 6.16 -6.71
N MET A 92 -11.72 7.00 -7.75
CA MET A 92 -10.46 7.25 -8.46
C MET A 92 -9.43 7.99 -7.60
N TRP A 93 -9.85 8.96 -6.78
CA TRP A 93 -8.95 9.64 -5.84
C TRP A 93 -8.42 8.70 -4.77
N ASP A 94 -9.21 7.74 -4.31
CA ASP A 94 -8.81 6.77 -3.29
C ASP A 94 -7.74 5.81 -3.84
N ILE A 95 -7.93 5.30 -5.07
CA ILE A 95 -6.88 4.53 -5.76
C ILE A 95 -5.61 5.35 -5.97
N ILE A 96 -5.74 6.62 -6.38
CA ILE A 96 -4.59 7.52 -6.58
C ILE A 96 -3.85 7.76 -5.26
N CYS A 97 -4.55 8.05 -4.17
CA CYS A 97 -3.96 8.26 -2.85
C CYS A 97 -3.19 7.02 -2.37
N GLY A 98 -3.79 5.84 -2.46
CA GLY A 98 -3.15 4.57 -2.12
C GLY A 98 -1.91 4.29 -2.96
N THR A 99 -2.00 4.53 -4.28
CA THR A 99 -0.88 4.36 -5.22
C THR A 99 0.27 5.31 -4.93
N LEU A 100 -0.02 6.60 -4.71
CA LEU A 100 1.01 7.61 -4.42
C LEU A 100 1.79 7.26 -3.15
N MET A 101 1.11 6.83 -2.10
CA MET A 101 1.80 6.45 -0.87
C MET A 101 2.53 5.12 -0.98
N GLY A 102 2.07 4.20 -1.80
CA GLY A 102 2.83 3.01 -2.19
C GLY A 102 4.14 3.37 -2.91
N ILE A 103 4.14 4.40 -3.75
CA ILE A 103 5.37 4.93 -4.38
C ILE A 103 6.27 5.59 -3.33
N VAL A 104 5.71 6.38 -2.41
CA VAL A 104 6.48 7.02 -1.32
C VAL A 104 7.15 5.98 -0.42
N ALA A 105 6.46 4.87 -0.12
CA ALA A 105 7.02 3.75 0.64
C ALA A 105 8.30 3.16 -0.01
N ASN A 106 8.45 3.31 -1.33
CA ASN A 106 9.61 2.82 -2.06
C ASN A 106 10.84 3.76 -2.00
N ILE A 107 10.71 4.97 -1.50
CA ILE A 107 11.84 5.91 -1.39
C ILE A 107 12.99 5.31 -0.54
N PRO A 108 12.77 4.84 0.69
CA PRO A 108 13.83 4.22 1.48
C PRO A 108 14.35 2.91 0.86
N ILE A 109 13.47 2.12 0.23
CA ILE A 109 13.83 0.88 -0.46
C ILE A 109 14.79 1.16 -1.62
N TYR A 110 14.51 2.20 -2.42
CA TYR A 110 15.37 2.65 -3.51
C TYR A 110 16.76 3.06 -3.00
N PHE A 111 16.82 3.88 -1.96
CA PHE A 111 18.11 4.33 -1.42
C PHE A 111 18.93 3.18 -0.85
N TYR A 112 18.28 2.16 -0.29
CA TYR A 112 18.95 0.98 0.23
C TYR A 112 19.48 0.10 -0.89
N HIS A 113 18.63 -0.38 -1.81
CA HIS A 113 19.01 -1.36 -2.83
C HIS A 113 19.81 -0.77 -3.99
N ILE A 114 19.54 0.47 -4.40
CA ILE A 114 20.14 1.07 -5.60
C ILE A 114 21.30 1.99 -5.25
N LYS A 115 21.14 2.82 -4.22
CA LYS A 115 22.20 3.76 -3.81
C LYS A 115 23.15 3.22 -2.75
N GLY A 116 22.90 2.01 -2.22
CA GLY A 116 23.73 1.38 -1.19
C GLY A 116 23.75 2.13 0.14
N LYS A 117 22.75 2.98 0.40
CA LYS A 117 22.65 3.71 1.68
C LYS A 117 22.15 2.79 2.79
N LYS A 118 22.81 2.82 3.94
CA LYS A 118 22.36 2.10 5.14
C LYS A 118 21.12 2.78 5.71
N ILE A 119 19.97 2.14 5.56
CA ILE A 119 18.69 2.55 6.15
C ILE A 119 18.31 1.48 7.16
N LYS A 120 18.49 1.78 8.44
CA LYS A 120 18.36 0.84 9.56
C LYS A 120 17.07 0.01 9.52
N PHE A 121 15.96 0.65 9.18
CA PHE A 121 14.65 -0.02 9.08
C PHE A 121 14.64 -1.09 7.98
N ILE A 122 15.10 -0.74 6.78
CA ILE A 122 15.15 -1.67 5.64
C ILE A 122 16.21 -2.76 5.86
N GLU A 123 17.36 -2.40 6.46
CA GLU A 123 18.41 -3.35 6.82
C GLU A 123 17.90 -4.40 7.82
N ASN A 124 17.16 -4.00 8.84
CA ASN A 124 16.57 -4.90 9.81
C ASN A 124 15.57 -5.88 9.17
N ILE A 125 14.71 -5.40 8.28
CA ILE A 125 13.78 -6.27 7.53
C ILE A 125 14.56 -7.32 6.73
N ASN A 126 15.56 -6.92 5.96
CA ASN A 126 16.37 -7.84 5.16
C ASN A 126 17.11 -8.86 6.04
N LYS A 127 17.66 -8.41 7.17
CA LYS A 127 18.32 -9.29 8.13
C LYS A 127 17.37 -10.35 8.69
N GLN A 128 16.21 -9.96 9.18
CA GLN A 128 15.20 -10.88 9.71
C GLN A 128 14.76 -11.93 8.69
N ILE A 129 14.54 -11.52 7.42
CA ILE A 129 14.16 -12.46 6.37
C ILE A 129 15.29 -13.45 6.05
N ASN A 130 16.54 -13.01 6.08
CA ASN A 130 17.69 -13.89 5.85
C ASN A 130 17.96 -14.84 7.03
N GLU A 131 17.64 -14.46 8.25
CA GLU A 131 17.78 -15.29 9.46
C GLU A 131 16.62 -16.28 9.65
N SER A 132 15.48 -16.06 9.00
CA SER A 132 14.30 -16.94 9.08
C SER A 132 14.36 -18.16 8.14
N LYS A 133 15.48 -18.37 7.47
CA LYS A 133 15.77 -19.51 6.59
C LYS A 133 16.47 -20.64 7.33
#